data_731aa548f75ea23d5037bde9621a6049
#
_entry.id   731aa548f75ea23d5037bde9621a6049
#
_cell.length_a   1.000
_cell.length_b   1.000
_cell.length_c   1.000
_cell.angle_alpha   90.00
_cell.angle_beta   90.00
_cell.angle_gamma   90.00
#
_symmetry.space_group_name_H-M   'P 1'
#
loop_
_entity.id
_entity.type
_entity.pdbx_description
1 polymer ?
#
loop_
_entity_poly.entity_id
_entity_poly.type
_entity_poly.pdbx_seq_one_letter_code
_entity_poly.pdbx_strand_id
1 'polypeptide(L)'
;MIASVKGLVKSLTLNSAVIEVGGVGILVHLSAKTTSALTVGKPAEIYTSLIVREDALTLFGFESAKAKDFFELLQTVSGIGPKVAQSALSIYTPEEISGAINDGEAKVLERIPGLGKKGAQRIILELKDKVQIQGKSHKSQISWRPPLESALAGLGFTNKEVDTTLNKLAELNGEKISTLSSSELLKEALQIKGRG
;
A
#
# COMPACT_ATOMS: atom_id res chain seq x y z
N MET A 1 -15.62 5.17 4.40
CA MET A 1 -14.39 4.82 5.11
C MET A 1 -13.42 5.99 4.99
N ILE A 2 -12.64 6.32 6.03
CA ILE A 2 -11.67 7.43 6.00
C ILE A 2 -10.32 6.85 5.55
N ALA A 3 -9.91 7.10 4.31
CA ALA A 3 -8.72 6.52 3.69
C ALA A 3 -7.46 7.38 3.85
N SER A 4 -7.63 8.69 4.02
CA SER A 4 -6.58 9.64 4.33
C SER A 4 -7.14 10.85 5.07
N VAL A 5 -6.29 11.55 5.80
CA VAL A 5 -6.59 12.80 6.48
C VAL A 5 -5.52 13.81 6.09
N LYS A 6 -5.95 14.95 5.51
CA LYS A 6 -5.07 16.06 5.14
C LYS A 6 -5.53 17.32 5.82
N GLY A 7 -4.66 17.93 6.61
CA GLY A 7 -5.00 19.12 7.37
C GLY A 7 -3.84 19.65 8.20
N LEU A 8 -4.16 20.52 9.16
CA LEU A 8 -3.20 21.14 10.04
C LEU A 8 -3.00 20.31 11.32
N VAL A 9 -1.77 20.04 11.70
CA VAL A 9 -1.46 19.35 12.96
C VAL A 9 -1.75 20.29 14.13
N LYS A 10 -2.72 19.96 14.96
CA LYS A 10 -3.12 20.77 16.15
C LYS A 10 -2.40 20.36 17.42
N SER A 11 -2.24 19.07 17.60
CA SER A 11 -1.53 18.52 18.77
C SER A 11 -0.86 17.18 18.43
N LEU A 12 0.18 16.87 19.18
CA LEU A 12 0.93 15.62 19.08
C LEU A 12 1.08 15.02 20.48
N THR A 13 0.98 13.69 20.54
CA THR A 13 1.43 12.89 21.67
C THR A 13 2.50 11.91 21.16
N LEU A 14 3.00 11.03 22.02
CA LEU A 14 3.98 10.02 21.61
C LEU A 14 3.46 9.10 20.48
N ASN A 15 2.16 8.80 20.48
CA ASN A 15 1.54 7.79 19.63
C ASN A 15 0.24 8.25 18.95
N SER A 16 -0.02 9.55 18.91
CA SER A 16 -1.20 10.10 18.22
C SER A 16 -0.99 11.55 17.79
N ALA A 17 -1.79 11.98 16.82
CA ALA A 17 -1.91 13.37 16.40
C ALA A 17 -3.39 13.74 16.28
N VAL A 18 -3.69 15.02 16.52
CA VAL A 18 -4.96 15.63 16.11
C VAL A 18 -4.71 16.45 14.86
N ILE A 19 -5.37 16.07 13.77
CA ILE A 19 -5.32 16.77 12.48
C ILE A 19 -6.62 17.52 12.29
N GLU A 20 -6.54 18.84 12.11
CA GLU A 20 -7.71 19.68 11.84
C GLU A 20 -8.04 19.66 10.35
N VAL A 21 -9.27 19.31 10.04
CA VAL A 21 -9.81 19.34 8.67
C VAL A 21 -11.12 20.11 8.71
N GLY A 22 -11.14 21.30 8.10
CA GLY A 22 -12.35 22.14 8.03
C GLY A 22 -12.96 22.51 9.39
N GLY A 23 -12.14 22.73 10.40
CA GLY A 23 -12.57 23.06 11.77
C GLY A 23 -12.85 21.83 12.66
N VAL A 24 -12.75 20.62 12.13
CA VAL A 24 -12.93 19.37 12.90
C VAL A 24 -11.57 18.76 13.23
N GLY A 25 -11.31 18.51 14.52
CA GLY A 25 -10.11 17.79 14.97
C GLY A 25 -10.28 16.28 14.90
N ILE A 26 -9.51 15.63 14.03
CA ILE A 26 -9.53 14.18 13.85
C ILE A 26 -8.35 13.57 14.62
N LEU A 27 -8.64 12.71 15.59
CA LEU A 27 -7.62 11.96 16.33
C LEU A 27 -7.16 10.76 15.51
N VAL A 28 -5.85 10.70 15.23
CA VAL A 28 -5.22 9.60 14.48
C VAL A 28 -4.15 8.95 15.34
N HIS A 29 -4.25 7.64 15.54
CA HIS A 29 -3.21 6.85 16.22
C HIS A 29 -2.06 6.56 15.28
N LEU A 30 -0.86 6.94 15.67
CA LEU A 30 0.36 6.89 14.85
C LEU A 30 1.44 6.06 15.56
N SER A 31 2.43 5.59 14.82
CA SER A 31 3.68 5.12 15.41
C SER A 31 4.51 6.29 15.95
N ALA A 32 5.36 6.06 16.93
CA ALA A 32 6.29 7.08 17.43
C ALA A 32 7.19 7.63 16.31
N LYS A 33 7.59 6.79 15.37
CA LYS A 33 8.34 7.18 14.16
C LYS A 33 7.56 8.17 13.31
N THR A 34 6.30 7.87 13.01
CA THR A 34 5.43 8.77 12.22
C THR A 34 5.15 10.07 12.96
N THR A 35 4.90 10.00 14.28
CA THR A 35 4.66 11.18 15.10
C THR A 35 5.86 12.13 15.13
N SER A 36 7.09 11.59 15.22
CA SER A 36 8.31 12.39 15.25
C SER A 36 8.60 13.14 13.95
N ALA A 37 8.00 12.72 12.85
CA ALA A 37 8.11 13.40 11.56
C ALA A 37 7.10 14.56 11.41
N LEU A 38 6.13 14.69 12.32
CA LEU A 38 5.12 15.74 12.29
C LEU A 38 5.52 16.94 13.14
N THR A 39 4.99 18.10 12.78
CA THR A 39 5.22 19.36 13.54
C THR A 39 3.89 20.05 13.77
N VAL A 40 3.60 20.44 15.02
CA VAL A 40 2.42 21.22 15.37
C VAL A 40 2.39 22.54 14.58
N GLY A 41 1.23 22.91 14.06
CA GLY A 41 1.04 24.11 13.24
C GLY A 41 1.46 23.94 11.76
N LYS A 42 1.93 22.78 11.34
CA LYS A 42 2.27 22.49 9.95
C LYS A 42 1.21 21.59 9.30
N PRO A 43 1.00 21.73 7.97
CA PRO A 43 0.13 20.82 7.23
C PRO A 43 0.74 19.41 7.18
N ALA A 44 -0.11 18.41 7.27
CA ALA A 44 0.27 17.00 7.11
C ALA A 44 -0.80 16.25 6.31
N GLU A 45 -0.37 15.20 5.64
CA GLU A 45 -1.24 14.21 4.99
C GLU A 45 -0.88 12.82 5.52
N ILE A 46 -1.87 12.13 6.08
CA ILE A 46 -1.72 10.83 6.73
C ILE A 46 -2.66 9.85 6.06
N TYR A 47 -2.16 8.73 5.59
CA TYR A 47 -2.97 7.61 5.11
C TYR A 47 -3.56 6.88 6.30
N THR A 48 -4.85 6.56 6.25
CA THR A 48 -5.56 6.08 7.44
C THR A 48 -6.35 4.80 7.18
N SER A 49 -6.44 3.97 8.23
CA SER A 49 -7.32 2.81 8.29
C SER A 49 -8.25 2.95 9.50
N LEU A 50 -9.56 2.92 9.26
CA LEU A 50 -10.59 3.00 10.29
C LEU A 50 -10.95 1.62 10.79
N ILE A 51 -10.72 1.37 12.07
CA ILE A 51 -11.14 0.16 12.75
C ILE A 51 -12.43 0.46 13.52
N VAL A 52 -13.49 -0.25 13.17
CA VAL A 52 -14.81 -0.13 13.80
C VAL A 52 -15.01 -1.32 14.73
N ARG A 53 -15.34 -1.02 15.98
CA ARG A 53 -15.76 -2.01 17.00
C ARG A 53 -17.08 -1.56 17.60
N GLU A 54 -17.72 -2.41 18.37
CA GLU A 54 -19.00 -2.11 19.03
C GLU A 54 -18.93 -0.85 19.91
N ASP A 55 -17.80 -0.66 20.58
CA ASP A 55 -17.56 0.38 21.57
C ASP A 55 -16.61 1.50 21.12
N ALA A 56 -15.99 1.39 19.93
CA ALA A 56 -14.99 2.35 19.50
C ALA A 56 -14.82 2.48 17.97
N LEU A 57 -14.57 3.71 17.54
CA LEU A 57 -14.06 4.05 16.22
C LEU A 57 -12.61 4.50 16.37
N THR A 58 -11.67 3.71 15.86
CA THR A 58 -10.24 4.00 16.02
C THR A 58 -9.60 4.21 14.64
N LEU A 59 -9.00 5.37 14.43
CA LEU A 59 -8.31 5.70 13.19
C LEU A 59 -6.81 5.50 13.37
N PHE A 60 -6.23 4.56 12.64
CA PHE A 60 -4.80 4.33 12.59
C PHE A 60 -4.21 5.05 11.38
N GLY A 61 -3.03 5.68 11.54
CA GLY A 61 -2.41 6.47 10.50
C GLY A 61 -0.99 6.03 10.15
N PHE A 62 -0.63 6.24 8.89
CA PHE A 62 0.60 5.79 8.26
C PHE A 62 1.18 6.86 7.34
N GLU A 63 2.51 6.86 7.19
CA GLU A 63 3.26 7.79 6.35
C GLU A 63 3.05 7.55 4.84
N SER A 64 2.57 6.37 4.45
CA SER A 64 2.35 6.00 3.04
C SER A 64 1.15 5.08 2.86
N ALA A 65 0.58 5.09 1.65
CA ALA A 65 -0.47 4.15 1.26
C ALA A 65 0.00 2.70 1.40
N LYS A 66 1.26 2.42 1.04
CA LYS A 66 1.86 1.09 1.16
C LYS A 66 1.90 0.59 2.61
N ALA A 67 2.29 1.43 3.55
CA ALA A 67 2.30 1.07 4.97
C ALA A 67 0.88 0.82 5.48
N LYS A 68 -0.11 1.63 5.04
CA LYS A 68 -1.52 1.41 5.34
C LYS A 68 -2.02 0.07 4.79
N ASP A 69 -1.75 -0.21 3.52
CA ASP A 69 -2.20 -1.45 2.87
C ASP A 69 -1.56 -2.69 3.53
N PHE A 70 -0.30 -2.56 3.94
CA PHE A 70 0.39 -3.63 4.67
C PHE A 70 -0.16 -3.84 6.10
N PHE A 71 -0.55 -2.77 6.78
CA PHE A 71 -1.27 -2.85 8.04
C PHE A 71 -2.59 -3.63 7.90
N GLU A 72 -3.36 -3.37 6.86
CA GLU A 72 -4.60 -4.08 6.56
C GLU A 72 -4.31 -5.55 6.20
N LEU A 73 -3.27 -5.81 5.43
CA LEU A 73 -2.83 -7.16 5.07
C LEU A 73 -2.46 -7.99 6.32
N LEU A 74 -1.68 -7.43 7.25
CA LEU A 74 -1.31 -8.13 8.48
C LEU A 74 -2.54 -8.54 9.31
N GLN A 75 -3.59 -7.72 9.33
CA GLN A 75 -4.81 -8.01 10.06
C GLN A 75 -5.69 -9.10 9.41
N THR A 76 -5.42 -9.51 8.18
CA THR A 76 -6.08 -10.68 7.58
C THR A 76 -5.64 -12.00 8.22
N VAL A 77 -4.51 -11.98 8.95
CA VAL A 77 -3.98 -13.16 9.65
C VAL A 77 -4.71 -13.33 10.97
N SER A 78 -5.25 -14.51 11.20
CA SER A 78 -5.98 -14.82 12.44
C SER A 78 -5.11 -14.58 13.68
N GLY A 79 -5.65 -13.81 14.65
CA GLY A 79 -4.96 -13.45 15.88
C GLY A 79 -4.01 -12.25 15.78
N ILE A 80 -3.91 -11.61 14.62
CA ILE A 80 -3.16 -10.37 14.44
C ILE A 80 -4.13 -9.19 14.45
N GLY A 81 -4.18 -8.49 15.58
CA GLY A 81 -5.00 -7.30 15.72
C GLY A 81 -4.27 -6.01 15.32
N PRO A 82 -5.01 -4.87 15.28
CA PRO A 82 -4.45 -3.58 14.84
C PRO A 82 -3.26 -3.11 15.69
N LYS A 83 -3.22 -3.40 16.98
CA LYS A 83 -2.07 -3.03 17.85
C LYS A 83 -0.80 -3.77 17.45
N VAL A 84 -0.89 -5.06 17.15
CA VAL A 84 0.26 -5.87 16.72
C VAL A 84 0.70 -5.46 15.32
N ALA A 85 -0.23 -5.25 14.40
CA ALA A 85 0.06 -4.76 13.06
C ALA A 85 0.73 -3.38 13.06
N GLN A 86 0.28 -2.45 13.92
CA GLN A 86 0.93 -1.15 14.09
C GLN A 86 2.32 -1.29 14.70
N SER A 87 2.49 -2.16 15.71
CA SER A 87 3.81 -2.43 16.32
C SER A 87 4.80 -2.99 15.29
N ALA A 88 4.35 -3.86 14.39
CA ALA A 88 5.17 -4.38 13.32
C ALA A 88 5.71 -3.25 12.43
N LEU A 89 4.84 -2.36 11.97
CA LEU A 89 5.19 -1.23 11.10
C LEU A 89 5.91 -0.07 11.83
N SER A 90 5.94 -0.08 13.16
CA SER A 90 6.75 0.87 13.93
C SER A 90 8.23 0.47 14.00
N ILE A 91 8.53 -0.83 13.84
CA ILE A 91 9.89 -1.40 13.95
C ILE A 91 10.47 -1.67 12.57
N TYR A 92 9.66 -2.21 11.67
CA TYR A 92 10.07 -2.64 10.34
C TYR A 92 9.29 -1.94 9.26
N THR A 93 9.91 -1.76 8.09
CA THR A 93 9.22 -1.34 6.87
C THR A 93 8.40 -2.51 6.28
N PRO A 94 7.40 -2.22 5.44
CA PRO A 94 6.69 -3.27 4.70
C PRO A 94 7.61 -4.21 3.92
N GLU A 95 8.70 -3.67 3.36
CA GLU A 95 9.71 -4.42 2.61
C GLU A 95 10.48 -5.42 3.49
N GLU A 96 10.93 -4.98 4.67
CA GLU A 96 11.64 -5.82 5.63
C GLU A 96 10.75 -6.96 6.13
N ILE A 97 9.47 -6.65 6.45
CA ILE A 97 8.52 -7.69 6.86
C ILE A 97 8.25 -8.68 5.72
N SER A 98 8.08 -8.17 4.49
CA SER A 98 7.88 -9.03 3.30
C SER A 98 9.09 -9.92 3.05
N GLY A 99 10.31 -9.41 3.20
CA GLY A 99 11.54 -10.19 3.12
C GLY A 99 11.55 -11.32 4.15
N ALA A 100 11.33 -10.99 5.43
CA ALA A 100 11.28 -11.98 6.50
C ALA A 100 10.21 -13.07 6.30
N ILE A 101 9.05 -12.69 5.72
CA ILE A 101 7.99 -13.65 5.36
C ILE A 101 8.45 -14.58 4.24
N ASN A 102 9.03 -14.03 3.16
CA ASN A 102 9.48 -14.81 2.00
C ASN A 102 10.59 -15.79 2.37
N ASP A 103 11.53 -15.35 3.21
CA ASP A 103 12.69 -16.13 3.65
C ASP A 103 12.34 -17.09 4.79
N GLY A 104 11.12 -16.99 5.35
CA GLY A 104 10.66 -17.84 6.45
C GLY A 104 11.30 -17.51 7.79
N GLU A 105 11.80 -16.29 7.98
CA GLU A 105 12.54 -15.85 9.15
C GLU A 105 11.64 -15.51 10.35
N ALA A 106 11.03 -16.51 10.96
CA ALA A 106 10.13 -16.35 12.11
C ALA A 106 10.77 -15.56 13.27
N LYS A 107 12.10 -15.76 13.52
CA LYS A 107 12.81 -15.06 14.59
C LYS A 107 12.85 -13.54 14.42
N VAL A 108 12.85 -13.04 13.19
CA VAL A 108 12.78 -11.60 12.91
C VAL A 108 11.42 -11.07 13.31
N LEU A 109 10.35 -11.77 12.92
CA LEU A 109 8.98 -11.39 13.24
C LEU A 109 8.66 -11.52 14.74
N GLU A 110 9.26 -12.47 15.46
CA GLU A 110 9.10 -12.64 16.91
C GLU A 110 9.58 -11.41 17.73
N ARG A 111 10.39 -10.53 17.15
CA ARG A 111 10.82 -9.28 17.79
C ARG A 111 9.72 -8.22 17.85
N ILE A 112 8.64 -8.43 17.10
CA ILE A 112 7.50 -7.50 17.08
C ILE A 112 6.75 -7.63 18.42
N PRO A 113 6.57 -6.52 19.18
CA PRO A 113 5.84 -6.55 20.44
C PRO A 113 4.42 -7.09 20.28
N GLY A 114 4.07 -8.05 21.11
CA GLY A 114 2.77 -8.73 21.06
C GLY A 114 2.68 -9.86 20.03
N LEU A 115 3.75 -10.14 19.28
CA LEU A 115 3.81 -11.24 18.33
C LEU A 115 4.71 -12.37 18.89
N GLY A 116 4.09 -13.44 19.35
CA GLY A 116 4.84 -14.63 19.80
C GLY A 116 5.15 -15.59 18.64
N LYS A 117 5.93 -16.63 18.93
CA LYS A 117 6.37 -17.64 17.96
C LYS A 117 5.24 -18.21 17.09
N LYS A 118 4.08 -18.55 17.69
CA LYS A 118 2.92 -19.06 16.95
C LYS A 118 2.36 -18.03 15.96
N GLY A 119 2.29 -16.77 16.37
CA GLY A 119 1.83 -15.68 15.50
C GLY A 119 2.79 -15.40 14.35
N ALA A 120 4.10 -15.40 14.60
CA ALA A 120 5.13 -15.25 13.57
C ALA A 120 5.06 -16.35 12.50
N GLN A 121 4.95 -17.61 12.93
CA GLN A 121 4.78 -18.75 12.02
C GLN A 121 3.50 -18.64 11.18
N ARG A 122 2.40 -18.19 11.80
CA ARG A 122 1.11 -18.01 11.12
C ARG A 122 1.19 -16.90 10.07
N ILE A 123 1.82 -15.77 10.38
CA ILE A 123 2.07 -14.69 9.40
C ILE A 123 2.81 -15.24 8.18
N ILE A 124 3.89 -16.00 8.38
CA ILE A 124 4.65 -16.59 7.28
C ILE A 124 3.76 -17.51 6.45
N LEU A 125 3.02 -18.41 7.10
CA LEU A 125 2.19 -19.40 6.39
C LEU A 125 1.07 -18.72 5.58
N GLU A 126 0.35 -17.76 6.16
CA GLU A 126 -0.83 -17.15 5.54
C GLU A 126 -0.51 -16.02 4.55
N LEU A 127 0.66 -15.39 4.67
CA LEU A 127 1.01 -14.24 3.84
C LEU A 127 2.11 -14.50 2.81
N LYS A 128 2.82 -15.63 2.82
CA LYS A 128 3.94 -15.89 1.91
C LYS A 128 3.58 -15.66 0.44
N ASP A 129 2.47 -16.19 -0.02
CA ASP A 129 2.03 -16.02 -1.40
C ASP A 129 1.52 -14.59 -1.68
N LYS A 130 0.88 -13.98 -0.70
CA LYS A 130 0.30 -12.62 -0.82
C LYS A 130 1.39 -11.54 -0.91
N VAL A 131 2.47 -11.64 -0.13
CA VAL A 131 3.56 -10.67 -0.18
C VAL A 131 4.45 -10.83 -1.42
N GLN A 132 4.54 -12.02 -2.01
CA GLN A 132 5.22 -12.22 -3.29
C GLN A 132 4.53 -11.49 -4.43
N ILE A 133 3.20 -11.47 -4.44
CA ILE A 133 2.41 -10.72 -5.42
C ILE A 133 2.67 -9.21 -5.26
N GLN A 134 2.68 -8.71 -4.03
CA GLN A 134 3.00 -7.30 -3.74
C GLN A 134 4.48 -6.96 -3.97
N GLY A 135 5.40 -7.87 -3.69
CA GLY A 135 6.84 -7.70 -3.92
C GLY A 135 7.23 -7.65 -5.40
N LYS A 136 6.51 -8.35 -6.25
CA LYS A 136 6.64 -8.23 -7.71
C LYS A 136 6.10 -6.90 -8.23
N SER A 137 5.20 -6.25 -7.50
CA SER A 137 4.66 -4.92 -7.80
C SER A 137 5.61 -3.76 -7.45
N HIS A 138 6.71 -3.99 -6.68
CA HIS A 138 7.59 -2.93 -6.17
C HIS A 138 9.06 -2.97 -6.59
N LYS A 139 9.46 -3.83 -7.51
CA LYS A 139 10.60 -3.48 -8.38
C LYS A 139 10.05 -2.61 -9.49
N SER A 140 10.12 -1.30 -9.28
CA SER A 140 9.92 -0.24 -10.26
C SER A 140 9.70 -0.72 -11.70
N GLN A 141 8.51 -1.11 -11.98
CA GLN A 141 7.74 -0.91 -13.18
C GLN A 141 6.32 -0.85 -12.67
N ILE A 142 5.70 0.31 -12.71
CA ILE A 142 4.26 0.33 -12.95
C ILE A 142 4.13 -0.60 -14.14
N SER A 143 3.67 -1.83 -13.90
CA SER A 143 3.44 -2.76 -15.00
C SER A 143 2.27 -2.18 -15.75
N TRP A 144 2.58 -1.31 -16.70
CA TRP A 144 1.62 -0.64 -17.58
C TRP A 144 0.80 -1.68 -18.36
N ARG A 145 1.33 -2.89 -18.51
CA ARG A 145 0.80 -3.96 -19.34
C ARG A 145 -0.54 -4.52 -18.82
N PRO A 146 -0.71 -5.03 -17.58
CA PRO A 146 -1.96 -5.63 -17.12
C PRO A 146 -3.17 -4.68 -17.11
N PRO A 147 -3.07 -3.41 -16.67
CA PRO A 147 -4.16 -2.46 -16.81
C PRO A 147 -4.55 -2.19 -18.26
N LEU A 148 -3.57 -2.10 -19.16
CA LEU A 148 -3.81 -1.90 -20.57
C LEU A 148 -4.40 -3.14 -21.25
N GLU A 149 -3.96 -4.35 -20.90
CA GLU A 149 -4.55 -5.61 -21.36
C GLU A 149 -6.04 -5.66 -21.05
N SER A 150 -6.39 -5.37 -19.78
CA SER A 150 -7.78 -5.36 -19.33
C SER A 150 -8.62 -4.30 -20.05
N ALA A 151 -8.05 -3.10 -20.26
CA ALA A 151 -8.72 -2.02 -20.98
C ALA A 151 -8.96 -2.35 -22.46
N LEU A 152 -7.94 -2.87 -23.16
CA LEU A 152 -8.06 -3.26 -24.56
C LEU A 152 -9.01 -4.44 -24.76
N ALA A 153 -8.98 -5.45 -23.86
CA ALA A 153 -9.93 -6.55 -23.90
C ALA A 153 -11.38 -6.05 -23.67
N GLY A 154 -11.58 -5.10 -22.73
CA GLY A 154 -12.88 -4.44 -22.51
C GLY A 154 -13.39 -3.63 -23.70
N LEU A 155 -12.49 -3.16 -24.57
CA LEU A 155 -12.78 -2.48 -25.83
C LEU A 155 -12.97 -3.44 -27.03
N GLY A 156 -13.01 -4.76 -26.78
CA GLY A 156 -13.32 -5.77 -27.79
C GLY A 156 -12.11 -6.25 -28.62
N PHE A 157 -10.89 -5.98 -28.15
CA PHE A 157 -9.69 -6.54 -28.80
C PHE A 157 -9.56 -8.04 -28.46
N THR A 158 -9.20 -8.84 -29.46
CA THR A 158 -8.82 -10.24 -29.23
C THR A 158 -7.48 -10.34 -28.51
N ASN A 159 -7.23 -11.43 -27.78
CA ASN A 159 -5.97 -11.62 -27.05
C ASN A 159 -4.74 -11.45 -27.95
N LYS A 160 -4.80 -11.91 -29.20
CA LYS A 160 -3.72 -11.78 -30.19
C LYS A 160 -3.48 -10.32 -30.59
N GLU A 161 -4.54 -9.54 -30.77
CA GLU A 161 -4.45 -8.09 -31.07
C GLU A 161 -3.90 -7.32 -29.86
N VAL A 162 -4.32 -7.67 -28.64
CA VAL A 162 -3.79 -7.09 -27.40
C VAL A 162 -2.28 -7.29 -27.32
N ASP A 163 -1.80 -8.53 -27.45
CA ASP A 163 -0.36 -8.84 -27.40
C ASP A 163 0.43 -8.10 -28.48
N THR A 164 -0.07 -8.09 -29.70
CA THR A 164 0.60 -7.40 -30.81
C THR A 164 0.69 -5.89 -30.56
N THR A 165 -0.39 -5.28 -30.08
CA THR A 165 -0.46 -3.84 -29.81
C THR A 165 0.47 -3.45 -28.64
N LEU A 166 0.50 -4.24 -27.57
CA LEU A 166 1.34 -3.97 -26.41
C LEU A 166 2.83 -4.16 -26.72
N ASN A 167 3.19 -5.13 -27.57
CA ASN A 167 4.57 -5.30 -28.01
C ASN A 167 5.05 -4.12 -28.86
N LYS A 168 4.24 -3.67 -29.83
CA LYS A 168 4.54 -2.47 -30.60
C LYS A 168 4.64 -1.20 -29.74
N LEU A 169 3.78 -1.07 -28.73
CA LEU A 169 3.81 0.05 -27.79
C LEU A 169 5.12 0.06 -26.99
N ALA A 170 5.58 -1.11 -26.56
CA ALA A 170 6.86 -1.27 -25.85
C ALA A 170 8.05 -0.91 -26.74
N GLU A 171 8.05 -1.34 -28.01
CA GLU A 171 9.10 -1.01 -28.99
C GLU A 171 9.16 0.50 -29.28
N LEU A 172 8.01 1.16 -29.42
CA LEU A 172 7.95 2.60 -29.73
C LEU A 172 8.40 3.48 -28.57
N ASN A 173 8.09 3.10 -27.34
CA ASN A 173 8.34 3.94 -26.16
C ASN A 173 9.60 3.58 -25.37
N GLY A 174 10.13 2.36 -25.53
CA GLY A 174 11.33 1.91 -24.82
C GLY A 174 11.27 2.18 -23.31
N GLU A 175 12.31 2.78 -22.75
CA GLU A 175 12.38 3.10 -21.31
C GLU A 175 11.37 4.18 -20.87
N LYS A 176 10.90 5.03 -21.77
CA LYS A 176 9.93 6.10 -21.46
C LYS A 176 8.54 5.57 -21.14
N ILE A 177 8.23 4.31 -21.45
CA ILE A 177 6.93 3.70 -21.23
C ILE A 177 6.53 3.69 -19.74
N SER A 178 7.51 3.64 -18.83
CA SER A 178 7.28 3.67 -17.38
C SER A 178 6.95 5.06 -16.82
N THR A 179 7.14 6.13 -17.60
CA THR A 179 6.86 7.51 -17.21
C THR A 179 5.52 8.03 -17.72
N LEU A 180 4.93 7.33 -18.69
CA LEU A 180 3.64 7.69 -19.27
C LEU A 180 2.48 7.25 -18.39
N SER A 181 1.43 8.05 -18.33
CA SER A 181 0.19 7.68 -17.63
C SER A 181 -0.57 6.57 -18.37
N SER A 182 -1.38 5.80 -17.66
CA SER A 182 -2.22 4.74 -18.26
C SER A 182 -3.16 5.27 -19.35
N SER A 183 -3.61 6.52 -19.24
CA SER A 183 -4.47 7.18 -20.23
C SER A 183 -3.72 7.53 -21.52
N GLU A 184 -2.47 7.98 -21.40
CA GLU A 184 -1.60 8.27 -22.57
C GLU A 184 -1.25 6.98 -23.29
N LEU A 185 -0.84 5.94 -22.56
CA LEU A 185 -0.55 4.62 -23.11
C LEU A 185 -1.76 3.99 -23.81
N LEU A 186 -2.97 4.12 -23.25
CA LEU A 186 -4.19 3.63 -23.89
C LEU A 186 -4.48 4.37 -25.18
N LYS A 187 -4.31 5.70 -25.19
CA LYS A 187 -4.49 6.52 -26.39
C LYS A 187 -3.53 6.12 -27.50
N GLU A 188 -2.26 5.91 -27.20
CA GLU A 188 -1.25 5.45 -28.16
C GLU A 188 -1.54 4.03 -28.67
N ALA A 189 -1.95 3.12 -27.77
CA ALA A 189 -2.35 1.76 -28.15
C ALA A 189 -3.51 1.75 -29.15
N LEU A 190 -4.51 2.62 -28.96
CA LEU A 190 -5.64 2.75 -29.89
C LEU A 190 -5.22 3.35 -31.25
N GLN A 191 -4.24 4.25 -31.28
CA GLN A 191 -3.69 4.81 -32.51
C GLN A 191 -2.90 3.78 -33.34
N ILE A 192 -2.24 2.83 -32.69
CA ILE A 192 -1.52 1.73 -33.35
C ILE A 192 -2.48 0.88 -34.20
N LYS A 193 -3.70 0.60 -33.70
CA LYS A 193 -4.73 -0.16 -34.44
C LYS A 193 -5.36 0.65 -35.58
N GLY A 194 -5.51 1.97 -35.44
CA GLY A 194 -6.11 2.82 -36.46
C GLY A 194 -5.23 3.07 -37.69
N ARG A 195 -3.96 2.60 -37.65
CA ARG A 195 -2.98 2.73 -38.77
C ARG A 195 -2.64 1.39 -39.45
N GLY A 196 -3.28 0.32 -39.08
CA GLY A 196 -3.20 -1.00 -39.70
C GLY A 196 -4.58 -1.42 -40.22
#